data_4d0337411110c6edb16af6aebf4d96c3
#
_entry.id   4d0337411110c6edb16af6aebf4d96c3
#
_cell.length_a   1.000
_cell.length_b   1.000
_cell.length_c   1.000
_cell.angle_alpha   90.00
_cell.angle_beta   90.00
_cell.angle_gamma   90.00
#
_symmetry.space_group_name_H-M   'P 1'
#
loop_
_entity.id
_entity.type
_entity.pdbx_description
1 polymer ?
#
loop_
_entity_poly.entity_id
_entity_poly.type
_entity_poly.pdbx_seq_one_letter_code
_entity_poly.pdbx_strand_id
1 'polypeptide(L)'
;MAKKQTTPQFPPFLKGEFTNWAIRRLSKDTVENYRTYLNQLPTYLQGVSLKNHKMPSFLNDYLDLIDAFVQAGDRLYALSVYDKIYEIVYAAKQQCQVSDKANWNNRHSAMVALGDFLNEYGFMPNNTVPVDKLRKKISKSDLKKEDGMYALLSAMKPDIFIKMAVESSYFFDPDLVDKTSTNLNQARFTEDTTINIQGAKKGATGVTYTINGLNFPNVSVDKDGNDFVRKLINAKTGVTVSQGQNSLIQNAIISHVWGQAYDPRYFTSLWNIVLIPAWANSLMDKEEAVSGSLASKMRATFMAICSNLYANIFNNPNKLNAINLPKPPQIKNSNDVIHGEYVINVIQKSPNPKKIVHISKTTKKI
;
A
#
# COMPACT_ATOMS: atom_id res chain seq x y z
N MET A 1 -37.71 0.87 -42.92
CA MET A 1 -36.99 -0.40 -42.74
C MET A 1 -36.30 -0.35 -41.35
N ALA A 2 -36.81 -1.10 -40.35
CA ALA A 2 -36.20 -1.18 -39.07
C ALA A 2 -34.88 -1.95 -39.18
N LYS A 3 -33.75 -1.34 -38.79
CA LYS A 3 -32.45 -2.04 -38.67
C LYS A 3 -32.64 -3.19 -37.67
N LYS A 4 -32.49 -4.44 -38.18
CA LYS A 4 -32.35 -5.60 -37.30
C LYS A 4 -31.24 -5.28 -36.29
N GLN A 5 -31.57 -5.10 -35.02
CA GLN A 5 -30.61 -5.08 -33.94
C GLN A 5 -29.96 -6.46 -33.90
N THR A 6 -28.76 -6.55 -34.43
CA THR A 6 -27.92 -7.75 -34.24
C THR A 6 -27.62 -7.88 -32.77
N THR A 7 -27.99 -9.02 -32.18
CA THR A 7 -27.66 -9.34 -30.81
C THR A 7 -26.11 -9.20 -30.63
N PRO A 8 -25.62 -8.46 -29.67
CA PRO A 8 -24.19 -8.34 -29.44
C PRO A 8 -23.57 -9.73 -29.31
N GLN A 9 -22.50 -10.01 -30.02
CA GLN A 9 -21.78 -11.28 -29.91
C GLN A 9 -20.54 -11.06 -29.05
N PHE A 10 -20.23 -12.05 -28.24
CA PHE A 10 -19.00 -12.00 -27.42
C PHE A 10 -17.79 -11.98 -28.37
N PRO A 11 -16.86 -10.96 -28.25
CA PRO A 11 -15.77 -10.79 -29.19
C PRO A 11 -14.90 -12.04 -29.32
N PRO A 12 -14.47 -12.43 -30.52
CA PRO A 12 -13.86 -13.75 -30.77
C PRO A 12 -12.59 -14.01 -29.98
N PHE A 13 -11.68 -13.03 -29.89
CA PHE A 13 -10.42 -13.19 -29.17
C PHE A 13 -10.67 -13.30 -27.67
N LEU A 14 -11.38 -12.35 -27.07
CA LEU A 14 -11.74 -12.36 -25.64
C LEU A 14 -12.52 -13.62 -25.28
N LYS A 15 -13.40 -14.10 -26.19
CA LYS A 15 -14.13 -15.34 -26.02
C LYS A 15 -13.20 -16.54 -25.86
N GLY A 16 -12.18 -16.64 -26.71
CA GLY A 16 -11.19 -17.74 -26.65
C GLY A 16 -10.40 -17.69 -25.36
N GLU A 17 -9.78 -16.55 -25.07
CA GLU A 17 -8.90 -16.39 -23.92
C GLU A 17 -9.65 -16.52 -22.57
N PHE A 18 -10.79 -15.86 -22.43
CA PHE A 18 -11.63 -15.97 -21.24
C PHE A 18 -12.15 -17.41 -21.03
N THR A 19 -12.59 -18.08 -22.12
CA THR A 19 -13.06 -19.47 -22.03
C THR A 19 -11.94 -20.41 -21.59
N ASN A 20 -10.75 -20.30 -22.19
CA ASN A 20 -9.58 -21.12 -21.84
C ASN A 20 -9.15 -20.93 -20.38
N TRP A 21 -9.25 -19.71 -19.88
CA TRP A 21 -8.97 -19.42 -18.46
C TRP A 21 -10.06 -19.97 -17.55
N ALA A 22 -11.34 -19.76 -17.89
CA ALA A 22 -12.49 -20.06 -17.04
C ALA A 22 -12.75 -21.58 -16.91
N ILE A 23 -12.60 -22.39 -17.97
CA ILE A 23 -12.84 -23.84 -17.92
C ILE A 23 -11.90 -24.59 -16.99
N ARG A 24 -10.78 -23.99 -16.62
CA ARG A 24 -9.85 -24.55 -15.61
C ARG A 24 -10.36 -24.39 -14.19
N ARG A 25 -11.40 -23.58 -13.97
CA ARG A 25 -11.90 -23.14 -12.65
C ARG A 25 -13.39 -23.39 -12.45
N LEU A 26 -14.15 -23.41 -13.54
CA LEU A 26 -15.61 -23.46 -13.54
C LEU A 26 -16.10 -24.59 -14.48
N SER A 27 -17.33 -25.04 -14.26
CA SER A 27 -17.96 -25.96 -15.19
C SER A 27 -18.21 -25.29 -16.55
N LYS A 28 -18.26 -26.11 -17.61
CA LYS A 28 -18.54 -25.63 -18.98
C LYS A 28 -19.85 -24.83 -19.06
N ASP A 29 -20.89 -25.31 -18.40
CA ASP A 29 -22.20 -24.64 -18.39
C ASP A 29 -22.15 -23.29 -17.67
N THR A 30 -21.38 -23.19 -16.59
CA THR A 30 -21.16 -21.92 -15.87
C THR A 30 -20.45 -20.90 -16.78
N VAL A 31 -19.45 -21.33 -17.54
CA VAL A 31 -18.70 -20.46 -18.47
C VAL A 31 -19.62 -19.94 -19.58
N GLU A 32 -20.46 -20.81 -20.17
CA GLU A 32 -21.44 -20.40 -21.19
C GLU A 32 -22.46 -19.41 -20.63
N ASN A 33 -22.97 -19.66 -19.43
CA ASN A 33 -23.91 -18.77 -18.74
C ASN A 33 -23.25 -17.40 -18.48
N TYR A 34 -22.00 -17.37 -18.01
CA TYR A 34 -21.28 -16.11 -17.75
C TYR A 34 -21.08 -15.31 -19.03
N ARG A 35 -20.71 -15.95 -20.13
CA ARG A 35 -20.60 -15.29 -21.44
C ARG A 35 -21.93 -14.72 -21.89
N THR A 36 -23.01 -15.46 -21.69
CA THR A 36 -24.36 -14.98 -21.99
C THR A 36 -24.74 -13.76 -21.15
N TYR A 37 -24.49 -13.79 -19.84
CA TYR A 37 -24.77 -12.65 -18.94
C TYR A 37 -23.96 -11.42 -19.29
N LEU A 38 -22.68 -11.57 -19.57
CA LEU A 38 -21.81 -10.45 -19.98
C LEU A 38 -22.30 -9.84 -21.32
N ASN A 39 -22.65 -10.69 -22.27
CA ASN A 39 -23.11 -10.25 -23.59
C ASN A 39 -24.45 -9.49 -23.55
N GLN A 40 -25.35 -9.92 -22.67
CA GLN A 40 -26.67 -9.31 -22.49
C GLN A 40 -26.66 -8.11 -21.55
N LEU A 41 -25.56 -7.83 -20.87
CA LEU A 41 -25.48 -6.82 -19.84
C LEU A 41 -25.90 -5.41 -20.29
N PRO A 42 -25.51 -4.91 -21.49
CA PRO A 42 -25.97 -3.61 -21.95
C PRO A 42 -27.49 -3.49 -22.04
N THR A 43 -28.17 -4.51 -22.53
CA THR A 43 -29.62 -4.52 -22.66
C THR A 43 -30.30 -4.44 -21.29
N TYR A 44 -29.77 -5.16 -20.29
CA TYR A 44 -30.33 -5.12 -18.93
C TYR A 44 -30.09 -3.78 -18.25
N LEU A 45 -28.91 -3.18 -18.43
CA LEU A 45 -28.57 -1.89 -17.82
C LEU A 45 -29.34 -0.72 -18.44
N GLN A 46 -29.71 -0.78 -19.71
CA GLN A 46 -30.52 0.25 -20.35
C GLN A 46 -31.92 0.44 -19.71
N GLY A 47 -32.47 -0.62 -19.12
CA GLY A 47 -33.73 -0.58 -18.40
C GLY A 47 -33.66 -0.14 -16.93
N VAL A 48 -32.47 0.15 -16.41
CA VAL A 48 -32.26 0.43 -14.99
C VAL A 48 -31.93 1.90 -14.74
N SER A 49 -32.69 2.55 -13.88
CA SER A 49 -32.38 3.90 -13.39
C SER A 49 -31.63 3.79 -12.09
N LEU A 50 -30.34 4.14 -12.08
CA LEU A 50 -29.48 4.08 -10.92
C LEU A 50 -29.28 5.45 -10.30
N LYS A 51 -29.51 5.56 -8.99
CA LYS A 51 -29.19 6.78 -8.24
C LYS A 51 -27.66 7.01 -8.24
N ASN A 52 -27.26 8.23 -8.55
CA ASN A 52 -25.86 8.67 -8.52
C ASN A 52 -24.91 7.98 -9.50
N HIS A 53 -25.41 7.24 -10.50
CA HIS A 53 -24.57 6.59 -11.50
C HIS A 53 -25.02 6.99 -12.91
N LYS A 54 -24.07 7.48 -13.70
CA LYS A 54 -24.28 7.78 -15.12
C LYS A 54 -23.79 6.61 -15.96
N MET A 55 -24.66 6.16 -16.89
CA MET A 55 -24.24 5.11 -17.85
C MET A 55 -23.12 5.63 -18.74
N PRO A 56 -22.03 4.88 -18.93
CA PRO A 56 -20.95 5.28 -19.82
C PRO A 56 -21.41 5.22 -21.28
N SER A 57 -20.89 6.11 -22.11
CA SER A 57 -21.20 6.17 -23.54
C SER A 57 -20.79 4.90 -24.30
N PHE A 58 -19.82 4.17 -23.76
CA PHE A 58 -19.30 2.92 -24.33
C PHE A 58 -20.00 1.65 -23.83
N LEU A 59 -21.09 1.77 -23.06
CA LEU A 59 -21.79 0.62 -22.49
C LEU A 59 -22.09 -0.50 -23.51
N ASN A 60 -22.54 -0.13 -24.70
CA ASN A 60 -22.89 -1.10 -25.73
C ASN A 60 -21.68 -1.80 -26.37
N ASP A 61 -20.53 -1.16 -26.32
CA ASP A 61 -19.29 -1.61 -26.99
C ASP A 61 -18.26 -2.10 -25.95
N TYR A 62 -18.62 -2.26 -24.69
CA TYR A 62 -17.62 -2.48 -23.62
C TYR A 62 -16.80 -3.76 -23.79
N LEU A 63 -17.41 -4.85 -24.27
CA LEU A 63 -16.69 -6.10 -24.55
C LEU A 63 -15.74 -5.95 -25.75
N ASP A 64 -16.17 -5.25 -26.79
CA ASP A 64 -15.32 -4.99 -27.97
C ASP A 64 -14.12 -4.10 -27.58
N LEU A 65 -14.33 -3.14 -26.69
CA LEU A 65 -13.25 -2.31 -26.17
C LEU A 65 -12.28 -3.11 -25.32
N ILE A 66 -12.78 -3.93 -24.39
CA ILE A 66 -11.93 -4.83 -23.59
C ILE A 66 -11.14 -5.77 -24.52
N ASP A 67 -11.80 -6.40 -25.50
CA ASP A 67 -11.16 -7.28 -26.47
C ASP A 67 -10.01 -6.61 -27.22
N ALA A 68 -10.26 -5.40 -27.76
CA ALA A 68 -9.26 -4.65 -28.50
C ALA A 68 -8.07 -4.23 -27.60
N PHE A 69 -8.33 -3.79 -26.37
CA PHE A 69 -7.28 -3.41 -25.44
C PHE A 69 -6.49 -4.61 -24.91
N VAL A 70 -7.13 -5.76 -24.68
CA VAL A 70 -6.44 -7.01 -24.32
C VAL A 70 -5.53 -7.45 -25.46
N GLN A 71 -6.00 -7.44 -26.71
CA GLN A 71 -5.19 -7.75 -27.88
C GLN A 71 -4.00 -6.78 -28.06
N ALA A 72 -4.20 -5.51 -27.76
CA ALA A 72 -3.16 -4.48 -27.85
C ALA A 72 -2.15 -4.53 -26.67
N GLY A 73 -2.40 -5.34 -25.66
CA GLY A 73 -1.62 -5.32 -24.44
C GLY A 73 -1.84 -4.07 -23.57
N ASP A 74 -2.93 -3.33 -23.81
CA ASP A 74 -3.25 -2.08 -23.12
C ASP A 74 -4.08 -2.33 -21.86
N ARG A 75 -3.41 -2.78 -20.82
CA ARG A 75 -4.03 -3.13 -19.54
C ARG A 75 -4.81 -1.98 -18.91
N LEU A 76 -4.26 -0.76 -18.95
CA LEU A 76 -4.88 0.41 -18.33
C LEU A 76 -6.28 0.66 -18.86
N TYR A 77 -6.42 0.67 -20.18
CA TYR A 77 -7.72 0.92 -20.81
C TYR A 77 -8.66 -0.27 -20.70
N ALA A 78 -8.17 -1.52 -20.79
CA ALA A 78 -8.98 -2.72 -20.56
C ALA A 78 -9.60 -2.73 -19.16
N LEU A 79 -8.80 -2.49 -18.13
CA LEU A 79 -9.27 -2.43 -16.75
C LEU A 79 -10.17 -1.20 -16.48
N SER A 80 -9.90 -0.06 -17.10
CA SER A 80 -10.75 1.13 -16.94
C SER A 80 -12.17 0.90 -17.47
N VAL A 81 -12.28 0.27 -18.63
CA VAL A 81 -13.60 -0.12 -19.20
C VAL A 81 -14.30 -1.12 -18.27
N TYR A 82 -13.59 -2.15 -17.84
CA TYR A 82 -14.12 -3.16 -16.92
C TYR A 82 -14.61 -2.54 -15.60
N ASP A 83 -13.78 -1.77 -14.91
CA ASP A 83 -14.09 -1.20 -13.60
C ASP A 83 -15.33 -0.32 -13.67
N LYS A 84 -15.47 0.49 -14.74
CA LYS A 84 -16.64 1.35 -14.92
C LYS A 84 -17.93 0.56 -15.07
N ILE A 85 -17.90 -0.54 -15.80
CA ILE A 85 -19.07 -1.41 -15.95
C ILE A 85 -19.33 -2.18 -14.66
N TYR A 86 -18.29 -2.65 -13.98
CA TYR A 86 -18.41 -3.34 -12.70
C TYR A 86 -19.09 -2.48 -11.62
N GLU A 87 -18.69 -1.20 -11.49
CA GLU A 87 -19.33 -0.25 -10.57
C GLU A 87 -20.83 -0.14 -10.80
N ILE A 88 -21.24 -0.07 -12.08
CA ILE A 88 -22.66 0.04 -12.45
C ILE A 88 -23.40 -1.26 -12.14
N VAL A 89 -22.83 -2.41 -12.45
CA VAL A 89 -23.43 -3.72 -12.15
C VAL A 89 -23.56 -3.91 -10.65
N TYR A 90 -22.57 -3.52 -9.89
CA TYR A 90 -22.60 -3.57 -8.44
C TYR A 90 -23.70 -2.65 -7.87
N ALA A 91 -23.80 -1.43 -8.37
CA ALA A 91 -24.87 -0.51 -7.98
C ALA A 91 -26.27 -1.04 -8.34
N ALA A 92 -26.41 -1.63 -9.53
CA ALA A 92 -27.67 -2.26 -9.95
C ALA A 92 -28.07 -3.41 -9.03
N LYS A 93 -27.12 -4.26 -8.65
CA LYS A 93 -27.32 -5.34 -7.67
C LYS A 93 -27.76 -4.84 -6.31
N GLN A 94 -27.23 -3.70 -5.85
CA GLN A 94 -27.59 -3.11 -4.56
C GLN A 94 -28.99 -2.42 -4.58
N GLN A 95 -29.37 -1.85 -5.73
CA GLN A 95 -30.59 -1.05 -5.87
C GLN A 95 -31.76 -1.85 -6.48
N CYS A 96 -31.55 -3.09 -6.92
CA CYS A 96 -32.58 -3.89 -7.55
C CYS A 96 -33.67 -4.36 -6.57
N GLN A 97 -34.87 -4.63 -7.09
CA GLN A 97 -35.94 -5.28 -6.35
C GLN A 97 -35.59 -6.72 -5.97
N VAL A 98 -36.24 -7.24 -4.92
CA VAL A 98 -35.98 -8.61 -4.42
C VAL A 98 -36.21 -9.67 -5.49
N SER A 99 -37.22 -9.49 -6.36
CA SER A 99 -37.54 -10.39 -7.49
C SER A 99 -36.38 -10.50 -8.50
N ASP A 100 -35.57 -9.46 -8.66
CA ASP A 100 -34.51 -9.41 -9.65
C ASP A 100 -33.12 -9.75 -9.07
N LYS A 101 -33.04 -9.95 -7.77
CA LYS A 101 -31.79 -10.13 -7.04
C LYS A 101 -30.97 -11.33 -7.55
N ALA A 102 -31.62 -12.44 -7.89
CA ALA A 102 -30.95 -13.61 -8.43
C ALA A 102 -30.28 -13.31 -9.80
N ASN A 103 -31.00 -12.58 -10.66
CA ASN A 103 -30.49 -12.16 -11.97
C ASN A 103 -29.26 -11.24 -11.85
N TRP A 104 -29.30 -10.28 -10.90
CA TRP A 104 -28.17 -9.37 -10.68
C TRP A 104 -26.99 -10.05 -9.99
N ASN A 105 -27.23 -11.03 -9.12
CA ASN A 105 -26.16 -11.85 -8.55
C ASN A 105 -25.40 -12.62 -9.63
N ASN A 106 -26.11 -13.24 -10.58
CA ASN A 106 -25.48 -13.98 -11.68
C ASN A 106 -24.64 -13.07 -12.57
N ARG A 107 -25.14 -11.87 -12.92
CA ARG A 107 -24.38 -10.89 -13.72
C ARG A 107 -23.18 -10.36 -12.96
N HIS A 108 -23.34 -10.06 -11.69
CA HIS A 108 -22.23 -9.66 -10.84
C HIS A 108 -21.16 -10.75 -10.75
N SER A 109 -21.55 -12.03 -10.59
CA SER A 109 -20.60 -13.15 -10.56
C SER A 109 -19.87 -13.31 -11.90
N ALA A 110 -20.56 -13.10 -13.02
CA ALA A 110 -19.94 -13.11 -14.35
C ALA A 110 -18.93 -11.94 -14.52
N MET A 111 -19.26 -10.75 -13.98
CA MET A 111 -18.32 -9.60 -13.96
C MET A 111 -17.12 -9.87 -13.06
N VAL A 112 -17.31 -10.49 -11.90
CA VAL A 112 -16.18 -10.89 -11.03
C VAL A 112 -15.24 -11.84 -11.78
N ALA A 113 -15.79 -12.86 -12.44
CA ALA A 113 -14.99 -13.81 -13.22
C ALA A 113 -14.23 -13.13 -14.38
N LEU A 114 -14.84 -12.15 -15.05
CA LEU A 114 -14.15 -11.35 -16.08
C LEU A 114 -13.02 -10.50 -15.46
N GLY A 115 -13.23 -9.94 -14.30
CA GLY A 115 -12.22 -9.17 -13.56
C GLY A 115 -11.04 -10.04 -13.12
N ASP A 116 -11.31 -11.22 -12.58
CA ASP A 116 -10.27 -12.18 -12.20
C ASP A 116 -9.43 -12.60 -13.42
N PHE A 117 -10.11 -12.88 -14.55
CA PHE A 117 -9.42 -13.15 -15.82
C PHE A 117 -8.52 -11.98 -16.24
N LEU A 118 -9.03 -10.76 -16.28
CA LEU A 118 -8.25 -9.57 -16.68
C LEU A 118 -7.07 -9.30 -15.74
N ASN A 119 -7.23 -9.57 -14.45
CA ASN A 119 -6.13 -9.41 -13.48
C ASN A 119 -5.03 -10.46 -13.62
N GLU A 120 -5.39 -11.67 -14.02
CA GLU A 120 -4.44 -12.78 -14.22
C GLU A 120 -3.87 -12.84 -15.64
N TYR A 121 -4.51 -12.17 -16.61
CA TYR A 121 -4.08 -12.19 -18.00
C TYR A 121 -2.76 -11.44 -18.19
N GLY A 122 -1.82 -12.10 -18.86
CA GLY A 122 -0.52 -11.52 -19.18
C GLY A 122 -0.63 -10.55 -20.37
N PHE A 123 -0.85 -9.27 -20.11
CA PHE A 123 -0.89 -8.24 -21.14
C PHE A 123 0.47 -8.07 -21.80
N MET A 124 0.62 -8.61 -23.00
CA MET A 124 1.84 -8.43 -23.78
C MET A 124 1.65 -7.27 -24.78
N PRO A 125 2.57 -6.30 -24.82
CA PRO A 125 2.48 -5.20 -25.76
C PRO A 125 2.34 -5.70 -27.21
N ASN A 126 1.26 -5.33 -27.88
CA ASN A 126 1.03 -5.63 -29.28
C ASN A 126 0.63 -4.36 -30.02
N ASN A 127 1.59 -3.74 -30.68
CA ASN A 127 1.41 -2.49 -31.42
C ASN A 127 0.68 -2.67 -32.77
N THR A 128 0.30 -3.89 -33.15
CA THR A 128 -0.40 -4.15 -34.42
C THR A 128 -1.88 -3.81 -34.36
N VAL A 129 -2.47 -3.68 -33.17
CA VAL A 129 -3.87 -3.34 -32.96
C VAL A 129 -4.03 -1.82 -32.82
N PRO A 130 -4.73 -1.12 -33.76
CA PRO A 130 -4.86 0.34 -33.72
C PRO A 130 -5.90 0.78 -32.68
N VAL A 131 -5.47 1.02 -31.45
CA VAL A 131 -6.36 1.40 -30.32
C VAL A 131 -6.52 2.91 -30.13
N ASP A 132 -5.79 3.77 -30.83
CA ASP A 132 -5.81 5.22 -30.59
C ASP A 132 -7.18 5.88 -30.78
N LYS A 133 -7.96 5.40 -31.74
CA LYS A 133 -9.33 5.86 -31.95
C LYS A 133 -10.27 5.36 -30.86
N LEU A 134 -10.01 4.16 -30.33
CA LEU A 134 -10.81 3.54 -29.27
C LEU A 134 -10.55 4.22 -27.91
N ARG A 135 -9.29 4.60 -27.62
CA ARG A 135 -8.94 5.37 -26.43
C ARG A 135 -9.72 6.68 -26.32
N LYS A 136 -10.02 7.33 -27.44
CA LYS A 136 -10.83 8.56 -27.49
C LYS A 136 -12.29 8.36 -27.10
N LYS A 137 -12.81 7.14 -27.12
CA LYS A 137 -14.17 6.82 -26.67
C LYS A 137 -14.28 6.81 -25.13
N ILE A 138 -13.15 6.70 -24.44
CA ILE A 138 -13.10 6.62 -22.98
C ILE A 138 -12.74 8.00 -22.45
N SER A 139 -13.60 8.57 -21.63
CA SER A 139 -13.38 9.87 -21.01
C SER A 139 -12.20 9.77 -20.01
N LYS A 140 -11.43 10.85 -19.85
CA LYS A 140 -10.36 10.93 -18.84
C LYS A 140 -10.88 10.69 -17.41
N SER A 141 -12.15 11.01 -17.14
CA SER A 141 -12.81 10.74 -15.86
C SER A 141 -13.14 9.26 -15.63
N ASP A 142 -13.22 8.47 -16.72
CA ASP A 142 -13.51 7.03 -16.65
C ASP A 142 -12.23 6.19 -16.64
N LEU A 143 -11.06 6.83 -16.83
CA LEU A 143 -9.77 6.13 -16.71
C LEU A 143 -9.50 5.79 -15.25
N LYS A 144 -9.15 4.54 -15.02
CA LYS A 144 -8.62 4.11 -13.75
C LYS A 144 -7.33 4.88 -13.46
N LYS A 145 -7.24 5.49 -12.30
CA LYS A 145 -5.97 6.03 -11.83
C LYS A 145 -5.07 4.85 -11.47
N GLU A 146 -4.15 4.49 -12.35
CA GLU A 146 -3.12 3.52 -11.97
C GLU A 146 -2.19 4.17 -10.94
N ASP A 147 -2.19 3.58 -9.77
CA ASP A 147 -1.10 3.74 -8.84
C ASP A 147 0.04 2.82 -9.32
N GLY A 148 1.24 3.35 -9.54
CA GLY A 148 2.42 2.55 -9.95
C GLY A 148 2.71 1.39 -9.00
N MET A 149 2.22 1.45 -7.76
CA MET A 149 2.27 0.37 -6.80
C MET A 149 1.39 -0.82 -7.24
N TYR A 150 0.19 -0.59 -7.79
CA TYR A 150 -0.66 -1.67 -8.30
C TYR A 150 -0.04 -2.38 -9.50
N ALA A 151 0.65 -1.66 -10.37
CA ALA A 151 1.37 -2.27 -11.50
C ALA A 151 2.47 -3.22 -10.99
N LEU A 152 3.22 -2.82 -9.97
CA LEU A 152 4.22 -3.68 -9.34
C LEU A 152 3.58 -4.91 -8.67
N LEU A 153 2.50 -4.72 -7.94
CA LEU A 153 1.81 -5.78 -7.21
C LEU A 153 1.07 -6.76 -8.11
N SER A 154 0.72 -6.37 -9.33
CA SER A 154 0.18 -7.31 -10.31
C SER A 154 1.22 -8.30 -10.84
N ALA A 155 2.51 -7.94 -10.75
CA ALA A 155 3.63 -8.78 -11.15
C ALA A 155 4.27 -9.56 -9.98
N MET A 156 3.90 -9.25 -8.73
CA MET A 156 4.56 -9.79 -7.53
C MET A 156 3.53 -10.14 -6.44
N LYS A 157 3.70 -11.29 -5.80
CA LYS A 157 2.87 -11.66 -4.63
C LYS A 157 3.11 -10.68 -3.48
N PRO A 158 2.06 -10.26 -2.75
CA PRO A 158 2.18 -9.33 -1.62
C PRO A 158 3.24 -9.74 -0.58
N ASP A 159 3.33 -11.03 -0.25
CA ASP A 159 4.27 -11.54 0.74
C ASP A 159 5.72 -11.41 0.26
N ILE A 160 5.98 -11.64 -1.04
CA ILE A 160 7.30 -11.43 -1.65
C ILE A 160 7.66 -9.94 -1.60
N PHE A 161 6.70 -9.06 -1.92
CA PHE A 161 6.91 -7.61 -1.85
C PHE A 161 7.30 -7.16 -0.44
N ILE A 162 6.54 -7.61 0.59
CA ILE A 162 6.83 -7.28 1.99
C ILE A 162 8.19 -7.83 2.40
N LYS A 163 8.50 -9.07 2.04
CA LYS A 163 9.82 -9.66 2.31
C LYS A 163 10.94 -8.82 1.70
N MET A 164 10.84 -8.44 0.44
CA MET A 164 11.83 -7.58 -0.22
C MET A 164 11.93 -6.21 0.46
N ALA A 165 10.81 -5.61 0.86
CA ALA A 165 10.82 -4.33 1.56
C ALA A 165 11.57 -4.42 2.89
N VAL A 166 11.29 -5.46 3.69
CA VAL A 166 11.98 -5.71 4.97
C VAL A 166 13.47 -5.98 4.77
N GLU A 167 13.83 -6.89 3.88
CA GLU A 167 15.23 -7.32 3.66
C GLU A 167 16.08 -6.23 2.97
N SER A 168 15.45 -5.25 2.33
CA SER A 168 16.10 -4.06 1.78
C SER A 168 16.12 -2.88 2.74
N SER A 169 15.51 -3.00 3.91
CA SER A 169 15.47 -1.96 4.93
C SER A 169 16.63 -2.08 5.90
N TYR A 170 16.91 -0.97 6.62
CA TYR A 170 17.96 -0.94 7.63
C TYR A 170 17.35 -0.63 9.00
N PHE A 171 17.64 -1.48 9.95
CA PHE A 171 17.28 -1.37 11.35
C PHE A 171 18.50 -0.92 12.17
N PHE A 172 18.31 -0.54 13.41
CA PHE A 172 19.40 -0.14 14.29
C PHE A 172 19.76 -1.25 15.29
N ASP A 173 21.03 -1.30 15.66
CA ASP A 173 21.52 -2.25 16.64
C ASP A 173 20.78 -2.09 17.98
N PRO A 174 20.31 -3.18 18.63
CA PRO A 174 19.56 -3.12 19.88
C PRO A 174 20.32 -2.42 21.02
N ASP A 175 21.63 -2.59 21.10
CA ASP A 175 22.46 -1.93 22.13
C ASP A 175 22.58 -0.43 21.86
N LEU A 176 22.65 -0.03 20.61
CA LEU A 176 22.64 1.37 20.22
C LEU A 176 21.27 2.02 20.55
N VAL A 177 20.19 1.31 20.24
CA VAL A 177 18.82 1.78 20.50
C VAL A 177 18.59 1.93 22.01
N ASP A 178 19.00 0.95 22.80
CA ASP A 178 18.87 0.99 24.25
C ASP A 178 19.60 2.18 24.88
N LYS A 179 20.88 2.34 24.55
CA LYS A 179 21.71 3.47 25.04
C LYS A 179 21.17 4.82 24.58
N THR A 180 20.68 4.92 23.36
CA THR A 180 20.14 6.17 22.81
C THR A 180 18.81 6.51 23.46
N SER A 181 17.94 5.53 23.67
CA SER A 181 16.65 5.70 24.33
C SER A 181 16.82 6.22 25.76
N THR A 182 17.69 5.63 26.55
CA THR A 182 17.94 6.04 27.93
C THR A 182 18.44 7.49 27.99
N ASN A 183 19.41 7.87 27.16
CA ASN A 183 20.00 9.22 27.20
C ASN A 183 19.03 10.31 26.70
N LEU A 184 18.24 10.04 25.68
CA LEU A 184 17.27 10.99 25.13
C LEU A 184 16.07 11.19 26.05
N ASN A 185 15.72 10.18 26.84
CA ASN A 185 14.52 10.23 27.68
C ASN A 185 14.76 10.97 28.99
N GLN A 186 15.93 10.86 29.58
CA GLN A 186 16.31 11.70 30.72
C GLN A 186 16.31 13.19 30.37
N ALA A 187 16.76 13.51 29.18
CA ALA A 187 16.78 14.87 28.65
C ALA A 187 15.39 15.44 28.27
N ARG A 188 14.42 14.58 27.97
CA ARG A 188 13.10 14.98 27.44
C ARG A 188 12.15 15.59 28.48
N PHE A 189 12.39 15.37 29.76
CA PHE A 189 11.47 15.78 30.80
C PHE A 189 12.04 16.90 31.70
N THR A 190 13.20 17.46 31.34
CA THR A 190 13.79 18.63 31.97
C THR A 190 13.52 19.88 31.17
N GLU A 191 13.24 21.00 31.83
CA GLU A 191 12.93 22.29 31.14
C GLU A 191 14.08 22.79 30.27
N ASP A 192 15.31 22.36 30.55
CA ASP A 192 16.52 22.82 29.85
C ASP A 192 16.80 22.08 28.52
N THR A 193 16.00 21.10 28.15
CA THR A 193 16.28 20.29 26.97
C THR A 193 15.25 20.47 25.86
N THR A 194 15.71 20.87 24.70
CA THR A 194 14.83 20.99 23.51
C THR A 194 14.36 19.62 23.04
N ILE A 195 13.05 19.45 22.98
CA ILE A 195 12.36 18.24 22.53
C ILE A 195 11.94 18.44 21.07
N ASN A 196 12.17 17.46 20.22
CA ASN A 196 11.82 17.55 18.82
C ASN A 196 10.66 16.63 18.47
N ILE A 197 9.74 17.15 17.62
CA ILE A 197 8.59 16.41 17.09
C ILE A 197 8.34 16.81 15.62
N GLN A 198 7.56 16.01 14.92
CA GLN A 198 6.88 16.49 13.71
C GLN A 198 5.61 17.25 14.09
N GLY A 199 5.22 18.24 13.29
CA GLY A 199 3.98 18.97 13.53
C GLY A 199 3.64 19.95 12.43
N ALA A 200 2.43 20.50 12.50
CA ALA A 200 1.92 21.45 11.49
C ALA A 200 2.67 22.79 11.48
N LYS A 201 3.20 23.23 12.62
CA LYS A 201 3.96 24.49 12.75
C LYS A 201 5.46 24.24 12.57
N LYS A 202 5.88 23.81 11.39
CA LYS A 202 7.28 23.51 11.07
C LYS A 202 8.22 24.67 11.47
N GLY A 203 9.31 24.33 12.16
CA GLY A 203 10.32 25.28 12.61
C GLY A 203 9.97 26.11 13.84
N ALA A 204 8.81 25.88 14.47
CA ALA A 204 8.48 26.52 15.76
C ALA A 204 9.37 25.97 16.87
N THR A 205 9.80 26.85 17.79
CA THR A 205 10.66 26.50 18.94
C THR A 205 10.07 27.03 20.23
N GLY A 206 10.42 26.41 21.38
CA GLY A 206 9.98 26.85 22.69
C GLY A 206 8.48 26.67 22.95
N VAL A 207 7.82 25.78 22.24
CA VAL A 207 6.37 25.55 22.35
C VAL A 207 6.10 24.47 23.39
N THR A 208 5.09 24.68 24.24
CA THR A 208 4.61 23.62 25.14
C THR A 208 3.58 22.75 24.41
N TYR A 209 3.81 21.45 24.41
CA TYR A 209 2.89 20.45 23.85
C TYR A 209 2.34 19.55 24.94
N THR A 210 1.03 19.31 24.90
CA THR A 210 0.36 18.32 25.79
C THR A 210 -0.08 17.14 24.96
N ILE A 211 0.43 15.97 25.28
CA ILE A 211 0.15 14.72 24.55
C ILE A 211 -0.24 13.64 25.57
N ASN A 212 -1.43 13.09 25.44
CA ASN A 212 -1.94 12.05 26.36
C ASN A 212 -1.84 12.43 27.83
N GLY A 213 -2.10 13.71 28.18
CA GLY A 213 -2.05 14.23 29.54
C GLY A 213 -0.64 14.55 30.06
N LEU A 214 0.40 14.36 29.26
CA LEU A 214 1.78 14.72 29.60
C LEU A 214 2.15 16.07 28.96
N ASN A 215 2.70 16.98 29.76
CA ASN A 215 3.22 18.25 29.27
C ASN A 215 4.69 18.10 28.90
N PHE A 216 4.99 18.52 27.68
CA PHE A 216 6.35 18.62 27.16
C PHE A 216 6.69 20.09 26.98
N PRO A 217 7.44 20.71 27.88
CA PRO A 217 7.92 22.07 27.73
C PRO A 217 9.03 22.12 26.67
N ASN A 218 9.27 23.29 26.10
CA ASN A 218 10.38 23.58 25.20
C ASN A 218 10.46 22.64 23.97
N VAL A 219 9.32 22.38 23.32
CA VAL A 219 9.27 21.55 22.11
C VAL A 219 9.69 22.36 20.89
N SER A 220 10.55 21.76 20.06
CA SER A 220 10.91 22.25 18.73
C SER A 220 10.27 21.38 17.66
N VAL A 221 9.53 21.98 16.76
CA VAL A 221 8.91 21.28 15.64
C VAL A 221 9.90 21.17 14.50
N ASP A 222 10.15 19.94 14.06
CA ASP A 222 11.12 19.67 12.99
C ASP A 222 10.75 20.45 11.70
N LYS A 223 11.78 21.07 11.14
CA LYS A 223 11.68 21.98 10.00
C LYS A 223 11.37 21.25 8.68
N ASP A 224 11.98 20.09 8.49
CA ASP A 224 11.94 19.31 7.24
C ASP A 224 11.30 17.93 7.40
N GLY A 225 10.64 17.71 8.53
CA GLY A 225 9.96 16.46 8.86
C GLY A 225 10.85 15.40 9.52
N ASN A 226 12.13 15.28 9.17
CA ASN A 226 13.06 14.30 9.75
C ASN A 226 14.51 14.83 9.84
N ASP A 227 14.73 16.15 9.83
CA ASP A 227 16.08 16.73 9.87
C ASP A 227 16.82 16.36 11.16
N PHE A 228 16.12 16.47 12.29
CA PHE A 228 16.67 16.11 13.59
C PHE A 228 16.99 14.60 13.68
N VAL A 229 16.12 13.76 13.17
CA VAL A 229 16.31 12.30 13.13
C VAL A 229 17.53 11.93 12.26
N ARG A 230 17.69 12.58 11.09
CA ARG A 230 18.88 12.42 10.25
C ARG A 230 20.17 12.78 10.98
N LYS A 231 20.18 13.92 11.68
CA LYS A 231 21.32 14.36 12.49
C LYS A 231 21.63 13.38 13.62
N LEU A 232 20.60 12.85 14.29
CA LEU A 232 20.75 11.85 15.35
C LEU A 232 21.38 10.55 14.79
N ILE A 233 20.84 10.03 13.70
CA ILE A 233 21.38 8.83 13.03
C ILE A 233 22.84 9.04 12.66
N ASN A 234 23.16 10.14 12.00
CA ASN A 234 24.54 10.45 11.61
C ASN A 234 25.47 10.55 12.82
N ALA A 235 25.08 11.27 13.86
CA ALA A 235 25.89 11.44 15.08
C ALA A 235 26.16 10.11 15.82
N LYS A 236 25.24 9.16 15.76
CA LYS A 236 25.35 7.88 16.49
C LYS A 236 25.97 6.75 15.67
N THR A 237 25.82 6.79 14.35
CA THR A 237 26.22 5.68 13.47
C THR A 237 27.21 6.09 12.38
N GLY A 238 27.39 7.38 12.11
CA GLY A 238 28.12 7.87 10.94
C GLY A 238 27.37 7.72 9.60
N VAL A 239 26.15 7.17 9.63
CA VAL A 239 25.33 7.00 8.42
C VAL A 239 24.71 8.33 8.02
N THR A 240 24.94 8.74 6.79
CA THR A 240 24.23 9.86 6.17
C THR A 240 23.03 9.32 5.42
N VAL A 241 21.85 9.83 5.77
CA VAL A 241 20.58 9.49 5.10
C VAL A 241 20.11 10.74 4.36
N SER A 242 20.28 10.75 3.04
CA SER A 242 19.75 11.83 2.20
C SER A 242 19.50 11.30 0.78
N GLN A 243 18.82 12.07 -0.03
CA GLN A 243 18.65 11.75 -1.46
C GLN A 243 19.86 12.15 -2.32
N GLY A 244 20.89 12.75 -1.72
CA GLY A 244 22.09 13.24 -2.42
C GLY A 244 23.11 12.15 -2.72
N GLN A 245 23.97 12.41 -3.72
CA GLN A 245 25.03 11.48 -4.17
C GLN A 245 26.06 11.11 -3.08
N ASN A 246 26.16 11.92 -2.02
CA ASN A 246 27.09 11.70 -0.91
C ASN A 246 26.52 10.88 0.24
N SER A 247 25.34 10.31 0.08
CA SER A 247 24.73 9.45 1.09
C SER A 247 25.30 8.05 1.03
N LEU A 248 25.66 7.51 2.21
CA LEU A 248 26.11 6.12 2.33
C LEU A 248 24.96 5.14 2.09
N ILE A 249 23.75 5.53 2.45
CA ILE A 249 22.53 4.78 2.13
C ILE A 249 21.67 5.67 1.22
N GLN A 250 21.56 5.26 -0.03
CA GLN A 250 20.80 5.97 -1.05
C GLN A 250 19.41 5.37 -1.23
N ASN A 251 18.45 6.18 -1.71
CA ASN A 251 17.09 5.76 -1.99
C ASN A 251 16.38 5.12 -0.79
N ALA A 252 16.79 5.48 0.43
CA ALA A 252 16.11 5.11 1.66
C ALA A 252 15.47 6.34 2.32
N ILE A 253 14.33 6.12 2.94
CA ILE A 253 13.54 7.13 3.63
C ILE A 253 13.44 6.74 5.11
N ILE A 254 13.51 7.72 6.00
CA ILE A 254 13.25 7.55 7.42
C ILE A 254 11.75 7.34 7.60
N SER A 255 11.36 6.17 8.09
CA SER A 255 9.97 5.82 8.38
C SER A 255 9.79 5.53 9.86
N HIS A 256 8.69 6.04 10.43
CA HIS A 256 8.29 5.76 11.80
C HIS A 256 7.35 4.54 11.82
N VAL A 257 7.82 3.44 12.36
CA VAL A 257 7.14 2.13 12.30
C VAL A 257 5.75 2.17 12.94
N TRP A 258 5.64 2.76 14.11
CA TRP A 258 4.36 2.98 14.80
C TRP A 258 3.70 4.33 14.44
N GLY A 259 4.30 5.13 13.56
CA GLY A 259 3.86 6.50 13.34
C GLY A 259 4.14 7.37 14.56
N GLN A 260 3.14 8.18 14.94
CA GLN A 260 3.17 9.05 16.14
C GLN A 260 4.37 9.99 16.18
N ALA A 261 4.82 10.48 15.05
CA ALA A 261 5.96 11.38 14.94
C ALA A 261 5.74 12.75 15.63
N TYR A 262 4.50 13.06 15.99
CA TYR A 262 4.14 14.21 16.82
C TYR A 262 4.32 13.97 18.34
N ASP A 263 4.58 12.72 18.74
CA ASP A 263 4.86 12.37 20.15
C ASP A 263 6.38 12.29 20.35
N PRO A 264 6.96 13.10 21.26
CA PRO A 264 8.41 13.10 21.49
C PRO A 264 8.97 11.74 21.90
N ARG A 265 8.16 10.90 22.53
CA ARG A 265 8.56 9.54 22.93
C ARG A 265 8.80 8.63 21.73
N TYR A 266 8.18 8.93 20.57
CA TYR A 266 8.24 8.15 19.34
C TYR A 266 9.15 8.77 18.27
N PHE A 267 9.12 10.11 18.13
CA PHE A 267 9.76 10.82 17.02
C PHE A 267 11.26 10.57 16.89
N THR A 268 11.99 10.65 18.01
CA THR A 268 13.46 10.48 18.02
C THR A 268 13.90 9.11 18.55
N SER A 269 12.99 8.21 18.77
CA SER A 269 13.29 6.88 19.29
C SER A 269 13.68 5.92 18.18
N LEU A 270 14.95 5.49 18.17
CA LEU A 270 15.47 4.62 17.11
C LEU A 270 14.77 3.26 17.03
N TRP A 271 14.11 2.81 18.10
CA TRP A 271 13.26 1.62 18.05
C TRP A 271 11.98 1.81 17.19
N ASN A 272 11.58 3.07 16.98
CA ASN A 272 10.44 3.43 16.13
C ASN A 272 10.86 3.81 14.71
N ILE A 273 12.15 3.77 14.41
CA ILE A 273 12.68 4.27 13.15
C ILE A 273 13.30 3.12 12.35
N VAL A 274 12.98 3.09 11.07
CA VAL A 274 13.61 2.21 10.09
C VAL A 274 13.95 3.04 8.85
N LEU A 275 15.08 2.72 8.20
CA LEU A 275 15.40 3.26 6.89
C LEU A 275 14.83 2.32 5.85
N ILE A 276 13.71 2.71 5.25
CA ILE A 276 12.97 1.89 4.30
C ILE A 276 13.30 2.32 2.86
N PRO A 277 13.35 1.41 1.88
CA PRO A 277 13.48 1.78 0.48
C PRO A 277 12.38 2.76 0.05
N ALA A 278 12.75 3.78 -0.72
CA ALA A 278 11.81 4.83 -1.15
C ALA A 278 10.57 4.27 -1.87
N TRP A 279 10.74 3.19 -2.63
CA TRP A 279 9.63 2.53 -3.34
C TRP A 279 8.61 1.86 -2.42
N ALA A 280 8.96 1.56 -1.17
CA ALA A 280 8.06 0.94 -0.19
C ALA A 280 7.45 1.95 0.81
N ASN A 281 8.01 3.17 0.92
CA ASN A 281 7.62 4.13 1.96
C ASN A 281 6.16 4.56 1.90
N SER A 282 5.57 4.69 0.72
CA SER A 282 4.16 5.10 0.56
C SER A 282 3.17 4.20 1.29
N LEU A 283 3.53 2.94 1.53
CA LEU A 283 2.72 2.00 2.30
C LEU A 283 2.92 2.17 3.80
N MET A 284 4.09 2.63 4.25
CA MET A 284 4.35 2.91 5.66
C MET A 284 3.68 4.20 6.15
N ASP A 285 3.41 5.15 5.25
CA ASP A 285 2.71 6.40 5.59
C ASP A 285 1.19 6.22 5.79
N LYS A 286 0.66 5.02 5.59
CA LYS A 286 -0.77 4.69 5.78
C LYS A 286 -1.05 4.23 7.22
N GLU A 287 -1.06 5.16 8.18
CA GLU A 287 -1.27 4.84 9.60
C GLU A 287 -2.63 4.20 9.89
N GLU A 288 -3.67 4.60 9.15
CA GLU A 288 -5.04 4.08 9.23
C GLU A 288 -5.34 3.03 8.15
N ALA A 289 -4.33 2.23 7.78
CA ALA A 289 -4.51 1.20 6.78
C ALA A 289 -5.56 0.16 7.20
N VAL A 290 -6.49 -0.15 6.29
CA VAL A 290 -7.53 -1.15 6.51
C VAL A 290 -6.88 -2.54 6.70
N SER A 291 -7.32 -3.29 7.71
CA SER A 291 -6.85 -4.66 7.96
C SER A 291 -7.00 -5.53 6.71
N GLY A 292 -6.03 -6.39 6.45
CA GLY A 292 -5.93 -7.23 5.25
C GLY A 292 -5.31 -6.52 4.04
N SER A 293 -5.21 -5.19 4.05
CA SER A 293 -4.56 -4.44 2.97
C SER A 293 -3.04 -4.66 2.98
N LEU A 294 -2.38 -4.45 1.83
CA LEU A 294 -0.92 -4.55 1.74
C LEU A 294 -0.21 -3.60 2.70
N ALA A 295 -0.71 -2.36 2.84
CA ALA A 295 -0.15 -1.37 3.76
C ALA A 295 -0.27 -1.84 5.22
N SER A 296 -1.41 -2.41 5.62
CA SER A 296 -1.62 -2.97 6.96
C SER A 296 -0.68 -4.15 7.21
N LYS A 297 -0.59 -5.09 6.28
CA LYS A 297 0.32 -6.25 6.35
C LYS A 297 1.78 -5.83 6.47
N MET A 298 2.21 -4.88 5.66
CA MET A 298 3.56 -4.36 5.69
C MET A 298 3.87 -3.70 7.03
N ARG A 299 3.04 -2.77 7.51
CA ARG A 299 3.23 -2.11 8.81
C ARG A 299 3.25 -3.10 9.97
N ALA A 300 2.29 -4.03 10.02
CA ALA A 300 2.23 -5.04 11.07
C ALA A 300 3.49 -5.91 11.08
N THR A 301 4.01 -6.27 9.92
CA THR A 301 5.25 -7.05 9.79
C THR A 301 6.47 -6.27 10.29
N PHE A 302 6.61 -4.99 9.91
CA PHE A 302 7.69 -4.14 10.45
C PHE A 302 7.58 -3.94 11.95
N MET A 303 6.37 -3.74 12.50
CA MET A 303 6.12 -3.65 13.94
C MET A 303 6.55 -4.94 14.66
N ALA A 304 6.21 -6.13 14.10
CA ALA A 304 6.59 -7.42 14.67
C ALA A 304 8.10 -7.62 14.67
N ILE A 305 8.80 -7.26 13.60
CA ILE A 305 10.26 -7.31 13.52
C ILE A 305 10.90 -6.39 14.55
N CYS A 306 10.46 -5.14 14.65
CA CYS A 306 10.98 -4.20 15.64
C CYS A 306 10.66 -4.65 17.07
N SER A 307 9.47 -5.21 17.35
CA SER A 307 9.12 -5.76 18.65
C SER A 307 10.03 -6.92 19.06
N ASN A 308 10.36 -7.80 18.12
CA ASN A 308 11.29 -8.89 18.33
C ASN A 308 12.74 -8.39 18.49
N LEU A 309 13.16 -7.47 17.64
CA LEU A 309 14.53 -6.94 17.62
C LEU A 309 14.85 -6.15 18.90
N TYR A 310 13.88 -5.39 19.41
CA TYR A 310 14.02 -4.55 20.62
C TYR A 310 13.32 -5.11 21.84
N ALA A 311 13.16 -6.42 21.92
CA ALA A 311 12.51 -7.11 23.03
C ALA A 311 13.18 -6.83 24.39
N ASN A 312 14.51 -6.59 24.40
CA ASN A 312 15.25 -6.19 25.60
C ASN A 312 14.80 -4.85 26.20
N ILE A 313 14.16 -3.98 25.40
CA ILE A 313 13.57 -2.71 25.84
C ILE A 313 12.10 -2.95 26.21
N PHE A 314 11.34 -3.56 25.33
CA PHE A 314 9.90 -3.69 25.47
C PHE A 314 9.45 -4.66 26.55
N ASN A 315 10.27 -5.67 26.86
CA ASN A 315 10.01 -6.63 27.95
C ASN A 315 10.59 -6.19 29.29
N ASN A 316 11.19 -5.01 29.38
CA ASN A 316 11.77 -4.49 30.63
C ASN A 316 10.97 -3.28 31.13
N PRO A 317 10.16 -3.45 32.21
CA PRO A 317 9.35 -2.38 32.77
C PRO A 317 10.17 -1.13 33.18
N ASN A 318 11.38 -1.32 33.69
CA ASN A 318 12.24 -0.19 34.10
C ASN A 318 12.66 0.64 32.87
N LYS A 319 12.97 -0.01 31.74
CA LYS A 319 13.31 0.69 30.49
C LYS A 319 12.10 1.40 29.92
N LEU A 320 10.92 0.77 29.94
CA LEU A 320 9.68 1.39 29.53
C LEU A 320 9.33 2.62 30.37
N ASN A 321 9.47 2.51 31.69
CA ASN A 321 9.26 3.63 32.62
C ASN A 321 10.25 4.77 32.35
N ALA A 322 11.53 4.45 32.10
CA ALA A 322 12.54 5.45 31.74
C ALA A 322 12.22 6.23 30.49
N ILE A 323 11.45 5.65 29.59
CA ILE A 323 10.95 6.33 28.37
C ILE A 323 9.51 6.84 28.50
N ASN A 324 8.97 6.77 29.69
CA ASN A 324 7.60 7.18 30.01
C ASN A 324 6.54 6.52 29.12
N LEU A 325 6.77 5.26 28.77
CA LEU A 325 5.80 4.40 28.08
C LEU A 325 5.30 3.36 29.10
N PRO A 326 4.03 3.44 29.53
CA PRO A 326 3.49 2.51 30.53
C PRO A 326 3.34 1.09 29.99
N LYS A 327 3.34 0.93 28.67
CA LYS A 327 3.23 -0.34 27.95
C LYS A 327 4.04 -0.32 26.66
N PRO A 328 4.52 -1.48 26.20
CA PRO A 328 5.13 -1.59 24.89
C PRO A 328 4.17 -1.10 23.79
N PRO A 329 4.68 -0.48 22.71
CA PRO A 329 3.85 -0.14 21.56
C PRO A 329 3.17 -1.39 20.99
N GLN A 330 1.86 -1.32 20.81
CA GLN A 330 1.09 -2.47 20.32
C GLN A 330 1.21 -2.61 18.81
N ILE A 331 1.22 -3.85 18.32
CA ILE A 331 1.15 -4.15 16.89
C ILE A 331 -0.30 -3.94 16.46
N LYS A 332 -0.55 -2.88 15.70
CA LYS A 332 -1.87 -2.68 15.07
C LYS A 332 -2.11 -3.81 14.06
N ASN A 333 -3.32 -4.36 14.05
CA ASN A 333 -3.72 -5.43 13.13
C ASN A 333 -2.74 -6.62 13.16
N SER A 334 -2.49 -7.18 14.34
CA SER A 334 -1.53 -8.28 14.54
C SER A 334 -1.79 -9.50 13.65
N ASN A 335 -3.03 -9.72 13.21
CA ASN A 335 -3.40 -10.79 12.27
C ASN A 335 -2.86 -10.55 10.84
N ASP A 336 -2.42 -9.34 10.53
CA ASP A 336 -1.84 -8.97 9.24
C ASP A 336 -0.32 -9.21 9.18
N VAL A 337 0.30 -9.66 10.27
CA VAL A 337 1.73 -9.98 10.29
C VAL A 337 2.03 -11.11 9.30
N ILE A 338 2.93 -10.86 8.37
CA ILE A 338 3.43 -11.92 7.48
C ILE A 338 4.53 -12.65 8.22
N HIS A 339 4.18 -13.82 8.75
CA HIS A 339 5.11 -14.67 9.47
C HIS A 339 6.13 -15.30 8.52
N GLY A 340 7.38 -15.38 8.95
CA GLY A 340 8.46 -15.94 8.16
C GLY A 340 9.83 -15.67 8.72
N GLU A 341 10.82 -16.02 7.92
CA GLU A 341 12.22 -15.76 8.21
C GLU A 341 12.72 -14.62 7.32
N TYR A 342 13.32 -13.61 7.94
CA TYR A 342 13.78 -12.38 7.29
C TYR A 342 15.27 -12.15 7.56
N VAL A 343 16.03 -11.85 6.50
CA VAL A 343 17.42 -11.42 6.61
C VAL A 343 17.47 -9.90 6.63
N ILE A 344 17.60 -9.30 7.82
CA ILE A 344 17.59 -7.86 8.01
C ILE A 344 18.98 -7.25 8.07
N ASN A 345 19.13 -6.02 7.59
CA ASN A 345 20.35 -5.24 7.72
C ASN A 345 20.31 -4.42 9.01
N VAL A 346 21.33 -4.52 9.84
CA VAL A 346 21.41 -3.83 11.12
C VAL A 346 22.58 -2.87 11.12
N ILE A 347 22.30 -1.59 11.30
CA ILE A 347 23.29 -0.52 11.45
C ILE A 347 23.80 -0.55 12.89
N GLN A 348 25.08 -0.84 13.05
CA GLN A 348 25.75 -0.90 14.33
C GLN A 348 26.31 0.45 14.76
N LYS A 349 26.55 0.62 16.05
CA LYS A 349 27.29 1.76 16.56
C LYS A 349 28.69 1.74 15.98
N SER A 350 29.06 2.81 15.27
CA SER A 350 30.44 2.97 14.83
C SER A 350 31.34 3.36 16.00
N PRO A 351 32.50 2.69 16.19
CA PRO A 351 33.51 3.14 17.13
C PRO A 351 34.09 4.51 16.75
N ASN A 352 34.09 4.83 15.46
CA ASN A 352 34.44 6.15 14.95
C ASN A 352 33.41 6.57 13.89
N PRO A 353 32.33 7.27 14.29
CA PRO A 353 31.23 7.62 13.38
C PRO A 353 31.63 8.48 12.18
N LYS A 354 32.79 9.12 12.23
CA LYS A 354 33.31 9.94 11.11
C LYS A 354 34.03 9.14 10.02
N LYS A 355 34.33 7.86 10.27
CA LYS A 355 35.21 7.09 9.38
C LYS A 355 34.62 5.77 8.87
N ILE A 356 33.81 5.06 9.63
CA ILE A 356 33.38 3.69 9.31
C ILE A 356 31.93 3.48 9.69
N VAL A 357 31.13 3.01 8.75
CA VAL A 357 29.77 2.50 9.00
C VAL A 357 29.80 0.98 9.03
N HIS A 358 29.29 0.41 10.09
CA HIS A 358 29.15 -1.03 10.23
C HIS A 358 27.70 -1.45 9.99
N ILE A 359 27.48 -2.27 9.00
CA ILE A 359 26.19 -2.90 8.72
C ILE A 359 26.40 -4.42 8.80
N SER A 360 25.66 -5.06 9.67
CA SER A 360 25.61 -6.52 9.78
C SER A 360 24.28 -7.05 9.24
N LYS A 361 24.29 -8.32 8.83
CA LYS A 361 23.06 -9.05 8.50
C LYS A 361 22.72 -9.99 9.62
N THR A 362 21.44 -10.05 9.99
CA THR A 362 20.94 -11.01 10.97
C THR A 362 19.63 -11.61 10.52
N THR A 363 19.39 -12.85 10.86
CA THR A 363 18.13 -13.53 10.55
C THR A 363 17.16 -13.35 11.73
N LYS A 364 15.94 -12.96 11.42
CA LYS A 364 14.84 -12.84 12.37
C LYS A 364 13.65 -13.68 11.90
N LYS A 365 13.14 -14.48 12.81
CA LYS A 365 11.91 -15.25 12.60
C LYS A 365 10.78 -14.59 13.40
N ILE A 366 9.67 -14.31 12.77
CA ILE A 366 8.47 -13.73 13.37
C ILE A 366 7.24 -14.55 13.02
#